data_ce71bb4f5384793100bc908f35a43774
#
_entry.id   ce71bb4f5384793100bc908f35a43774
#
_cell.length_a   1.000
_cell.length_b   1.000
_cell.length_c   1.000
_cell.angle_alpha   90.00
_cell.angle_beta   90.00
_cell.angle_gamma   90.00
#
_symmetry.space_group_name_H-M   'P 1'
#
loop_
_entity.id
_entity.type
_entity.pdbx_description
1 polymer ?
#
loop_
_entity_poly.entity_id
_entity_poly.type
_entity_poly.pdbx_seq_one_letter_code
_entity_poly.pdbx_strand_id
1 'polypeptide(L)'
;MLSPNPLFFHVLQNIPAHSIKHGCNKAGDMAAPPVNMLWIGDRLGRIELLSIASWLNCGHPVRLHAYQPVTNVPAGVVLVDGHAIVPFIDMKRLRHRKTGSYALASDYFRYQLQLRGAGLWSDLDVVCVKPVELQEDCVFGLEDDSLINGAILYLDATLPMTLELEGLFHANQIPSWARMRRARKARLMRLLGLPVRPADLPWGTFGPAAITALAHKHGLFTRARPRNVFYPLHFTQARRVYDPTCSIESILAEETLTLHLWNEALGDLRRSSPPYGSPLAKLYAQFGV
;
A
#
# COMPACT_ATOMS: atom_id res chain seq x y z
N MET A 1 -21.76 -23.28 15.01
CA MET A 1 -21.95 -21.85 15.34
C MET A 1 -21.07 -21.56 16.55
N LEU A 2 -19.85 -21.05 16.31
CA LEU A 2 -18.94 -20.63 17.37
C LEU A 2 -19.22 -19.16 17.66
N SER A 3 -19.52 -18.85 18.92
CA SER A 3 -19.76 -17.49 19.43
C SER A 3 -18.47 -16.66 19.30
N PRO A 4 -18.52 -15.39 18.87
CA PRO A 4 -17.33 -14.56 18.79
C PRO A 4 -16.75 -14.28 20.17
N ASN A 5 -15.45 -14.38 20.28
CA ASN A 5 -14.66 -14.19 21.51
C ASN A 5 -14.77 -12.72 21.99
N PRO A 6 -15.24 -12.44 23.21
CA PRO A 6 -15.43 -11.08 23.72
C PRO A 6 -14.15 -10.24 23.87
N LEU A 7 -12.97 -10.86 23.84
CA LEU A 7 -11.67 -10.17 23.90
C LEU A 7 -11.39 -9.30 22.65
N PHE A 8 -12.01 -9.62 21.52
CA PHE A 8 -11.83 -8.87 20.27
C PHE A 8 -12.51 -7.48 20.32
N PHE A 9 -13.60 -7.35 21.04
CA PHE A 9 -14.31 -6.07 21.23
C PHE A 9 -13.51 -5.06 22.06
N HIS A 10 -12.64 -5.51 22.95
CA HIS A 10 -11.83 -4.63 23.80
C HIS A 10 -10.69 -3.92 23.05
N VAL A 11 -10.18 -4.49 21.97
CA VAL A 11 -9.07 -3.88 21.21
C VAL A 11 -9.52 -2.64 20.44
N LEU A 12 -10.73 -2.63 19.90
CA LEU A 12 -11.28 -1.49 19.15
C LEU A 12 -11.98 -0.44 20.05
N GLN A 13 -12.46 -0.82 21.23
CA GLN A 13 -13.18 0.11 22.14
C GLN A 13 -12.27 0.86 23.13
N ASN A 14 -11.05 0.38 23.39
CA ASN A 14 -10.16 0.95 24.40
C ASN A 14 -8.93 1.69 23.83
N ILE A 15 -9.03 2.24 22.61
CA ILE A 15 -7.99 3.14 22.10
C ILE A 15 -8.43 4.57 22.42
N PRO A 16 -7.90 5.21 23.49
CA PRO A 16 -8.29 6.58 23.85
C PRO A 16 -7.76 7.56 22.80
N ALA A 17 -8.65 8.43 22.33
CA ALA A 17 -8.36 9.49 21.34
C ALA A 17 -7.38 10.58 21.82
N HIS A 18 -6.87 10.48 23.03
CA HIS A 18 -5.91 11.43 23.60
C HIS A 18 -4.99 10.72 24.61
N SER A 19 -3.77 10.38 24.20
CA SER A 19 -2.59 10.50 25.08
C SER A 19 -1.31 10.24 24.30
N ILE A 20 -0.75 11.27 23.68
CA ILE A 20 0.68 11.29 23.37
C ILE A 20 1.38 11.60 24.70
N LYS A 21 1.60 10.58 25.53
CA LYS A 21 2.58 10.64 26.61
C LYS A 21 3.81 9.86 26.14
N HIS A 22 4.92 10.58 26.03
CA HIS A 22 6.25 9.98 25.98
C HIS A 22 6.42 9.12 27.23
N GLY A 23 6.18 7.82 27.10
CA GLY A 23 6.37 6.82 28.14
C GLY A 23 7.68 6.08 27.92
N CYS A 24 8.52 6.12 28.93
CA CYS A 24 9.79 5.45 29.11
C CYS A 24 9.74 3.97 28.64
N ASN A 25 10.59 3.61 27.66
CA ASN A 25 10.79 2.24 27.16
C ASN A 25 11.24 1.32 28.29
N LYS A 26 10.46 0.28 28.55
CA LYS A 26 10.96 -0.93 29.24
C LYS A 26 11.73 -1.75 28.21
N ALA A 27 12.90 -2.24 28.59
CA ALA A 27 13.77 -3.07 27.78
C ALA A 27 13.02 -4.31 27.28
N GLY A 28 12.85 -4.41 25.93
CA GLY A 28 12.22 -5.56 25.25
C GLY A 28 11.30 -5.24 24.09
N ASP A 29 10.70 -4.05 24.01
CA ASP A 29 9.85 -3.66 22.91
C ASP A 29 10.68 -3.11 21.73
N MET A 30 10.84 -3.90 20.69
CA MET A 30 11.35 -3.39 19.41
C MET A 30 10.38 -2.33 18.89
N ALA A 31 10.85 -1.12 18.69
CA ALA A 31 10.03 -0.04 18.12
C ALA A 31 9.44 -0.50 16.76
N ALA A 32 8.16 -0.24 16.54
CA ALA A 32 7.52 -0.58 15.27
C ALA A 32 8.28 0.05 14.08
N PRO A 33 8.45 -0.67 12.97
CA PRO A 33 9.22 -0.19 11.83
C PRO A 33 8.59 1.08 11.23
N PRO A 34 9.40 2.01 10.68
CA PRO A 34 8.87 3.16 9.98
C PRO A 34 8.10 2.75 8.73
N VAL A 35 6.95 3.38 8.52
CA VAL A 35 6.10 3.20 7.35
C VAL A 35 6.30 4.35 6.39
N ASN A 36 6.59 4.04 5.14
CA ASN A 36 6.81 5.01 4.07
C ASN A 36 5.58 5.05 3.16
N MET A 37 5.12 6.25 2.86
CA MET A 37 3.97 6.54 2.00
C MET A 37 4.35 7.62 1.00
N LEU A 38 3.69 7.68 -0.15
CA LEU A 38 3.93 8.69 -1.18
C LEU A 38 2.66 9.49 -1.46
N TRP A 39 2.76 10.83 -1.46
CA TRP A 39 1.70 11.70 -1.90
C TRP A 39 2.17 12.68 -2.99
N ILE A 40 1.37 12.81 -4.05
CA ILE A 40 1.58 13.78 -5.13
C ILE A 40 0.35 14.67 -5.20
N GLY A 41 0.37 15.75 -4.44
CA GLY A 41 -0.70 16.71 -4.31
C GLY A 41 -0.38 17.71 -3.19
N ASP A 42 -1.17 18.78 -3.06
CA ASP A 42 -1.01 19.83 -2.05
C ASP A 42 -1.86 19.60 -0.79
N ARG A 43 -2.80 18.63 -0.86
CA ARG A 43 -3.71 18.31 0.24
C ARG A 43 -4.10 16.85 0.23
N LEU A 44 -4.09 16.23 1.41
CA LEU A 44 -4.58 14.86 1.65
C LEU A 44 -6.11 14.83 1.70
N GLY A 45 -6.72 13.78 1.15
CA GLY A 45 -8.13 13.49 1.32
C GLY A 45 -8.42 12.74 2.62
N ARG A 46 -9.70 12.46 2.89
CA ARG A 46 -10.11 11.79 4.13
C ARG A 46 -9.59 10.35 4.25
N ILE A 47 -9.52 9.62 3.15
CA ILE A 47 -8.98 8.25 3.13
C ILE A 47 -7.50 8.26 3.47
N GLU A 48 -6.74 9.17 2.89
CA GLU A 48 -5.31 9.31 3.15
C GLU A 48 -5.04 9.73 4.59
N LEU A 49 -5.85 10.64 5.14
CA LEU A 49 -5.78 11.04 6.55
C LEU A 49 -6.11 9.87 7.48
N LEU A 50 -7.15 9.08 7.17
CA LEU A 50 -7.50 7.87 7.92
C LEU A 50 -6.37 6.86 7.90
N SER A 51 -5.80 6.58 6.73
CA SER A 51 -4.65 5.68 6.59
C SER A 51 -3.52 6.12 7.51
N ILE A 52 -3.06 7.36 7.39
CA ILE A 52 -1.97 7.91 8.22
C ILE A 52 -2.30 7.82 9.71
N ALA A 53 -3.49 8.24 10.13
CA ALA A 53 -3.91 8.23 11.53
C ALA A 53 -3.91 6.82 12.11
N SER A 54 -4.33 5.82 11.33
CA SER A 54 -4.35 4.41 11.75
C SER A 54 -2.93 3.85 11.98
N TRP A 55 -1.98 4.17 11.11
CA TRP A 55 -0.60 3.74 11.26
C TRP A 55 0.09 4.39 12.46
N LEU A 56 -0.12 5.69 12.67
CA LEU A 56 0.38 6.40 13.87
C LEU A 56 -0.23 5.79 15.15
N ASN A 57 -1.52 5.46 15.14
CA ASN A 57 -2.21 4.85 16.27
C ASN A 57 -1.69 3.45 16.60
N CYS A 58 -1.25 2.69 15.60
CA CYS A 58 -0.59 1.39 15.77
C CYS A 58 0.91 1.52 16.18
N GLY A 59 1.39 2.75 16.45
CA GLY A 59 2.76 2.99 16.94
C GLY A 59 3.84 3.04 15.86
N HIS A 60 3.47 3.02 14.57
CA HIS A 60 4.44 3.15 13.49
C HIS A 60 4.83 4.60 13.27
N PRO A 61 6.14 4.95 13.22
CA PRO A 61 6.59 6.23 12.69
C PRO A 61 6.19 6.33 11.20
N VAL A 62 5.45 7.39 10.82
CA VAL A 62 5.00 7.59 9.44
C VAL A 62 5.88 8.61 8.74
N ARG A 63 6.44 8.23 7.59
CA ARG A 63 7.19 9.08 6.66
C ARG A 63 6.35 9.30 5.41
N LEU A 64 5.89 10.53 5.20
CA LEU A 64 5.15 10.92 4.01
C LEU A 64 6.11 11.58 3.02
N HIS A 65 6.42 10.88 1.94
CA HIS A 65 7.23 11.41 0.86
C HIS A 65 6.35 12.29 -0.06
N ALA A 66 6.78 13.52 -0.31
CA ALA A 66 6.07 14.46 -1.16
C ALA A 66 7.03 15.26 -2.05
N TYR A 67 6.52 15.81 -3.13
CA TYR A 67 7.29 16.63 -4.09
C TYR A 67 6.94 18.12 -4.01
N GLN A 68 6.04 18.46 -3.12
CA GLN A 68 5.58 19.83 -2.86
C GLN A 68 5.01 19.93 -1.44
N PRO A 69 4.86 21.12 -0.87
CA PRO A 69 4.21 21.30 0.41
C PRO A 69 2.81 20.66 0.44
N VAL A 70 2.49 19.97 1.54
CA VAL A 70 1.18 19.40 1.81
C VAL A 70 0.56 20.13 2.98
N THR A 71 -0.63 20.72 2.80
CA THR A 71 -1.19 21.71 3.72
C THR A 71 -1.82 21.13 4.98
N ASN A 72 -2.22 19.85 4.96
CA ASN A 72 -2.95 19.20 6.04
C ASN A 72 -2.29 17.92 6.55
N VAL A 73 -0.98 17.93 6.67
CA VAL A 73 -0.22 16.79 7.23
C VAL A 73 -0.53 16.66 8.72
N PRO A 74 -0.97 15.47 9.19
CA PRO A 74 -1.24 15.24 10.60
C PRO A 74 0.00 15.39 11.48
N ALA A 75 -0.20 15.79 12.73
CA ALA A 75 0.88 15.80 13.72
C ALA A 75 1.48 14.39 13.91
N GLY A 76 2.79 14.31 14.12
CA GLY A 76 3.52 13.04 14.26
C GLY A 76 4.00 12.43 12.93
N VAL A 77 3.60 12.97 11.78
CA VAL A 77 4.12 12.57 10.46
C VAL A 77 5.41 13.31 10.15
N VAL A 78 6.41 12.57 9.67
CA VAL A 78 7.64 13.16 9.12
C VAL A 78 7.45 13.39 7.62
N LEU A 79 7.36 14.64 7.20
CA LEU A 79 7.34 14.98 5.78
C LEU A 79 8.75 14.87 5.20
N VAL A 80 8.90 14.09 4.13
CA VAL A 80 10.19 13.79 3.49
C VAL A 80 10.16 14.27 2.04
N ASP A 81 11.25 14.88 1.58
CA ASP A 81 11.40 15.26 0.18
C ASP A 81 11.50 14.01 -0.71
N GLY A 82 10.49 13.81 -1.56
CA GLY A 82 10.45 12.68 -2.51
C GLY A 82 11.59 12.69 -3.53
N HIS A 83 12.17 13.88 -3.81
CA HIS A 83 13.32 14.00 -4.72
C HIS A 83 14.57 13.26 -4.22
N ALA A 84 14.70 13.05 -2.90
CA ALA A 84 15.79 12.28 -2.32
C ALA A 84 15.72 10.78 -2.67
N ILE A 85 14.56 10.29 -3.07
CA ILE A 85 14.35 8.89 -3.48
C ILE A 85 14.32 8.77 -5.00
N VAL A 86 13.45 9.54 -5.66
CA VAL A 86 13.29 9.55 -7.13
C VAL A 86 13.10 10.99 -7.59
N PRO A 87 13.88 11.48 -8.58
CA PRO A 87 13.63 12.80 -9.19
C PRO A 87 12.23 12.91 -9.76
N PHE A 88 11.54 14.04 -9.56
CA PHE A 88 10.15 14.19 -10.01
C PHE A 88 9.98 14.09 -11.54
N ILE A 89 11.04 14.40 -12.29
CA ILE A 89 11.02 14.23 -13.75
C ILE A 89 10.82 12.75 -14.14
N ASP A 90 11.40 11.82 -13.39
CA ASP A 90 11.26 10.39 -13.65
C ASP A 90 9.86 9.90 -13.23
N MET A 91 9.31 10.42 -12.13
CA MET A 91 7.90 10.21 -11.76
C MET A 91 6.94 10.66 -12.88
N LYS A 92 7.18 11.85 -13.47
CA LYS A 92 6.39 12.35 -14.60
C LYS A 92 6.49 11.47 -15.84
N ARG A 93 7.65 10.88 -16.11
CA ARG A 93 7.86 9.95 -17.25
C ARG A 93 7.06 8.67 -17.12
N LEU A 94 6.82 8.24 -15.87
CA LEU A 94 6.05 7.04 -15.53
C LEU A 94 4.55 7.31 -15.36
N ARG A 95 4.12 8.58 -15.39
CA ARG A 95 2.70 8.94 -15.29
C ARG A 95 1.90 8.39 -16.47
N HIS A 96 0.77 7.74 -16.19
CA HIS A 96 -0.10 7.22 -17.24
C HIS A 96 -0.74 8.35 -18.05
N ARG A 97 -0.51 8.35 -19.37
CA ARG A 97 -0.86 9.49 -20.25
C ARG A 97 -2.35 9.80 -20.33
N LYS A 98 -3.22 8.76 -20.30
CA LYS A 98 -4.67 8.93 -20.47
C LYS A 98 -5.37 9.30 -19.17
N THR A 99 -5.04 8.63 -18.07
CA THR A 99 -5.72 8.81 -16.79
C THR A 99 -5.02 9.81 -15.87
N GLY A 100 -3.77 10.17 -16.16
CA GLY A 100 -2.95 10.98 -15.27
C GLY A 100 -2.49 10.27 -14.00
N SER A 101 -2.76 8.97 -13.86
CA SER A 101 -2.39 8.17 -12.68
C SER A 101 -0.87 8.06 -12.52
N TYR A 102 -0.41 8.13 -11.28
CA TYR A 102 0.98 7.89 -10.87
C TYR A 102 1.21 6.47 -10.32
N ALA A 103 0.26 5.52 -10.50
CA ALA A 103 0.38 4.17 -9.97
C ALA A 103 1.70 3.49 -10.37
N LEU A 104 2.06 3.51 -11.67
CA LEU A 104 3.33 2.97 -12.16
C LEU A 104 4.56 3.69 -11.55
N ALA A 105 4.47 5.00 -11.36
CA ALA A 105 5.52 5.78 -10.70
C ALA A 105 5.62 5.42 -9.20
N SER A 106 4.49 5.15 -8.55
CA SER A 106 4.45 4.66 -7.17
C SER A 106 5.08 3.27 -7.05
N ASP A 107 4.87 2.37 -8.02
CA ASP A 107 5.57 1.07 -8.06
C ASP A 107 7.09 1.27 -8.13
N TYR A 108 7.58 2.16 -8.99
CA TYR A 108 9.01 2.48 -9.05
C TYR A 108 9.53 3.09 -7.75
N PHE A 109 8.79 4.04 -7.18
CA PHE A 109 9.18 4.73 -5.95
C PHE A 109 9.31 3.75 -4.78
N ARG A 110 8.34 2.84 -4.60
CA ARG A 110 8.40 1.84 -3.51
C ARG A 110 9.58 0.90 -3.65
N TYR A 111 9.96 0.50 -4.86
CA TYR A 111 11.14 -0.35 -5.08
C TYR A 111 12.44 0.41 -4.79
N GLN A 112 12.51 1.69 -5.15
CA GLN A 112 13.64 2.54 -4.77
C GLN A 112 13.78 2.71 -3.25
N LEU A 113 12.68 2.73 -2.51
CA LEU A 113 12.70 2.74 -1.05
C LEU A 113 13.22 1.41 -0.47
N GLN A 114 12.79 0.27 -1.04
CA GLN A 114 13.27 -1.04 -0.58
C GLN A 114 14.78 -1.17 -0.79
N LEU A 115 15.31 -0.77 -1.94
CA LEU A 115 16.75 -0.78 -2.21
C LEU A 115 17.58 0.06 -1.22
N ARG A 116 16.97 1.07 -0.61
CA ARG A 116 17.62 1.93 0.39
C ARG A 116 17.44 1.42 1.82
N GLY A 117 16.78 0.28 2.02
CA GLY A 117 16.47 -0.23 3.36
C GLY A 117 15.60 0.75 4.17
N ALA A 118 14.70 1.50 3.51
CA ALA A 118 13.95 2.58 4.17
C ALA A 118 12.84 2.08 5.11
N GLY A 119 12.54 0.78 5.12
CA GLY A 119 11.51 0.17 5.95
C GLY A 119 10.25 -0.20 5.17
N LEU A 120 9.14 -0.35 5.89
CA LEU A 120 7.86 -0.79 5.34
C LEU A 120 7.27 0.26 4.38
N TRP A 121 6.73 -0.20 3.26
CA TRP A 121 5.86 0.58 2.38
C TRP A 121 4.40 0.33 2.70
N SER A 122 3.58 1.37 2.69
CA SER A 122 2.12 1.28 2.65
C SER A 122 1.53 2.24 1.64
N ASP A 123 0.56 1.79 0.85
CA ASP A 123 -0.28 2.69 0.07
C ASP A 123 -1.14 3.55 1.01
N LEU A 124 -1.50 4.78 0.58
CA LEU A 124 -2.25 5.76 1.39
C LEU A 124 -3.77 5.44 1.51
N ASP A 125 -4.20 4.29 1.07
CA ASP A 125 -5.56 3.77 1.24
C ASP A 125 -5.58 2.43 2.00
N VAL A 126 -4.55 2.18 2.79
CA VAL A 126 -4.45 1.04 3.69
C VAL A 126 -4.58 1.49 5.14
N VAL A 127 -5.60 1.02 5.82
CA VAL A 127 -5.84 1.25 7.26
C VAL A 127 -5.08 0.20 8.06
N CYS A 128 -4.26 0.63 9.02
CA CYS A 128 -3.58 -0.25 9.96
C CYS A 128 -4.56 -0.65 11.08
N VAL A 129 -4.73 -1.96 11.30
CA VAL A 129 -5.60 -2.53 12.34
C VAL A 129 -4.77 -3.01 13.53
N LYS A 130 -3.61 -3.61 13.25
CA LYS A 130 -2.63 -4.07 14.23
C LYS A 130 -1.21 -3.75 13.73
N PRO A 131 -0.22 -3.61 14.60
CA PRO A 131 1.17 -3.38 14.18
C PRO A 131 1.68 -4.45 13.22
N VAL A 132 2.43 -4.02 12.21
CA VAL A 132 3.11 -4.89 11.24
C VAL A 132 4.57 -5.00 11.64
N GLU A 133 5.03 -6.20 11.93
CA GLU A 133 6.41 -6.47 12.32
C GLU A 133 7.26 -6.90 11.12
N LEU A 134 8.54 -6.53 11.12
CA LEU A 134 9.53 -6.93 10.12
C LEU A 134 10.50 -7.96 10.74
N GLN A 135 10.01 -9.16 11.00
CA GLN A 135 10.82 -10.26 11.55
C GLN A 135 11.55 -11.06 10.45
N GLU A 136 11.20 -10.82 9.19
CA GLU A 136 11.71 -11.54 8.04
C GLU A 136 12.34 -10.56 7.04
N ASP A 137 13.12 -11.07 6.08
CA ASP A 137 13.72 -10.28 5.00
C ASP A 137 12.73 -9.85 3.92
N CYS A 138 11.48 -10.33 3.96
CA CYS A 138 10.40 -9.86 3.12
C CYS A 138 9.04 -9.94 3.83
N VAL A 139 8.18 -8.93 3.62
CA VAL A 139 6.78 -8.89 4.06
C VAL A 139 5.92 -8.40 2.90
N PHE A 140 5.02 -9.23 2.44
CA PHE A 140 4.00 -8.95 1.43
C PHE A 140 2.86 -9.96 1.56
N GLY A 141 1.70 -9.68 0.95
CA GLY A 141 0.53 -10.54 1.04
C GLY A 141 -0.16 -10.80 -0.30
N LEU A 142 -0.94 -11.87 -0.31
CA LEU A 142 -1.78 -12.26 -1.43
C LEU A 142 -3.01 -11.34 -1.54
N GLU A 143 -3.32 -10.86 -2.73
CA GLU A 143 -4.59 -10.21 -3.09
C GLU A 143 -5.67 -11.27 -3.36
N ASP A 144 -5.27 -12.33 -4.04
CA ASP A 144 -6.02 -13.56 -4.31
C ASP A 144 -5.09 -14.78 -4.22
N ASP A 145 -5.56 -15.96 -4.58
CA ASP A 145 -4.80 -17.20 -4.47
C ASP A 145 -3.52 -17.25 -5.33
N SER A 146 -3.36 -16.31 -6.26
CA SER A 146 -2.30 -16.34 -7.28
C SER A 146 -1.53 -15.03 -7.43
N LEU A 147 -1.96 -13.95 -6.80
CA LEU A 147 -1.43 -12.62 -7.03
C LEU A 147 -1.00 -11.96 -5.71
N ILE A 148 0.26 -11.54 -5.65
CA ILE A 148 0.77 -10.71 -4.56
C ILE A 148 0.45 -9.24 -4.85
N ASN A 149 -0.09 -8.53 -3.86
CA ASN A 149 -0.30 -7.08 -3.93
C ASN A 149 0.86 -6.33 -3.27
N GLY A 150 1.22 -5.19 -3.83
CA GLY A 150 2.32 -4.35 -3.34
C GLY A 150 1.88 -3.18 -2.44
N ALA A 151 0.61 -3.11 -2.03
CA ALA A 151 0.13 -2.02 -1.16
C ALA A 151 0.74 -2.07 0.24
N ILE A 152 1.10 -3.28 0.72
CA ILE A 152 2.00 -3.51 1.85
C ILE A 152 3.21 -4.24 1.31
N LEU A 153 4.42 -3.67 1.51
CA LEU A 153 5.64 -4.23 0.95
C LEU A 153 6.86 -3.91 1.83
N TYR A 154 7.55 -4.94 2.24
CA TYR A 154 8.92 -4.85 2.72
C TYR A 154 9.77 -5.91 2.02
N LEU A 155 10.91 -5.50 1.51
CA LEU A 155 11.93 -6.36 0.93
C LEU A 155 13.29 -5.89 1.44
N ASP A 156 14.08 -6.79 1.98
CA ASP A 156 15.46 -6.45 2.33
C ASP A 156 16.22 -6.01 1.08
N ALA A 157 17.05 -4.99 1.24
CA ALA A 157 17.80 -4.39 0.13
C ALA A 157 18.78 -5.37 -0.54
N THR A 158 19.19 -6.41 0.16
CA THR A 158 20.14 -7.42 -0.34
C THR A 158 19.48 -8.56 -1.11
N LEU A 159 18.15 -8.67 -1.07
CA LEU A 159 17.44 -9.72 -1.80
C LEU A 159 17.62 -9.53 -3.32
N PRO A 160 17.97 -10.60 -4.06
CA PRO A 160 18.03 -10.55 -5.53
C PRO A 160 16.73 -10.06 -6.17
N MET A 161 15.57 -10.39 -5.57
CA MET A 161 14.27 -9.93 -6.01
C MET A 161 14.15 -8.40 -5.96
N THR A 162 14.69 -7.75 -4.91
CA THR A 162 14.64 -6.28 -4.75
C THR A 162 15.41 -5.58 -5.86
N LEU A 163 16.62 -6.07 -6.17
CA LEU A 163 17.45 -5.55 -7.26
C LEU A 163 16.79 -5.74 -8.62
N GLU A 164 16.16 -6.90 -8.84
CA GLU A 164 15.53 -7.20 -10.12
C GLU A 164 14.23 -6.39 -10.35
N LEU A 165 13.42 -6.14 -9.31
CA LEU A 165 12.23 -5.28 -9.39
C LEU A 165 12.59 -3.87 -9.86
N GLU A 166 13.66 -3.29 -9.32
CA GLU A 166 14.14 -1.98 -9.75
C GLU A 166 14.66 -2.01 -11.18
N GLY A 167 15.47 -3.02 -11.52
CA GLY A 167 16.06 -3.20 -12.86
C GLY A 167 15.03 -3.28 -13.99
N LEU A 168 13.80 -3.71 -13.71
CA LEU A 168 12.71 -3.78 -14.69
C LEU A 168 12.40 -2.42 -15.34
N PHE A 169 12.56 -1.33 -14.62
CA PHE A 169 12.24 0.02 -15.12
C PHE A 169 13.29 0.57 -16.09
N HIS A 170 14.50 0.03 -16.05
CA HIS A 170 15.61 0.40 -16.93
C HIS A 170 15.78 -0.57 -18.11
N ALA A 171 15.27 -1.78 -17.96
CA ALA A 171 15.31 -2.77 -19.02
C ALA A 171 14.34 -2.38 -20.16
N ASN A 172 14.87 -2.12 -21.36
CA ASN A 172 14.05 -1.97 -22.58
C ASN A 172 13.49 -3.34 -23.00
N GLN A 173 12.76 -4.01 -22.08
CA GLN A 173 12.25 -5.36 -22.26
C GLN A 173 10.76 -5.43 -21.95
N ILE A 174 10.09 -6.33 -22.64
CA ILE A 174 8.70 -6.70 -22.31
C ILE A 174 8.80 -7.93 -21.40
N PRO A 175 8.42 -7.81 -20.10
CA PRO A 175 8.48 -8.95 -19.20
C PRO A 175 7.65 -10.12 -19.69
N SER A 176 8.08 -11.36 -19.40
CA SER A 176 7.42 -12.59 -19.84
C SER A 176 5.97 -12.70 -19.30
N TRP A 177 5.72 -12.17 -18.11
CA TRP A 177 4.39 -12.12 -17.48
C TRP A 177 3.47 -11.02 -18.03
N ALA A 178 3.97 -10.10 -18.86
CA ALA A 178 3.13 -9.09 -19.49
C ALA A 178 2.07 -9.76 -20.38
N ARG A 179 0.79 -9.57 -20.06
CA ARG A 179 -0.34 -10.22 -20.75
C ARG A 179 -0.28 -10.00 -22.25
N MET A 180 -0.11 -11.08 -23.00
CA MET A 180 0.15 -11.11 -24.46
C MET A 180 -0.78 -10.21 -25.27
N ARG A 181 -2.10 -10.32 -25.02
CA ARG A 181 -3.12 -9.57 -25.78
C ARG A 181 -3.03 -8.05 -25.52
N ARG A 182 -2.70 -7.63 -24.29
CA ARG A 182 -2.61 -6.21 -23.91
C ARG A 182 -1.26 -5.60 -24.27
N ALA A 183 -0.21 -6.40 -24.42
CA ALA A 183 1.13 -5.96 -24.80
C ALA A 183 1.36 -5.92 -26.33
N ARG A 184 0.34 -6.14 -27.16
CA ARG A 184 0.47 -6.15 -28.64
C ARG A 184 1.13 -4.91 -29.21
N LYS A 185 0.72 -3.73 -28.73
CA LYS A 185 1.29 -2.45 -29.18
C LYS A 185 2.79 -2.37 -28.86
N ALA A 186 3.18 -2.71 -27.63
CA ALA A 186 4.58 -2.70 -27.20
C ALA A 186 5.43 -3.67 -28.01
N ARG A 187 4.88 -4.85 -28.34
CA ARG A 187 5.56 -5.84 -29.21
C ARG A 187 5.75 -5.35 -30.64
N LEU A 188 4.71 -4.71 -31.21
CA LEU A 188 4.83 -4.09 -32.53
C LEU A 188 5.88 -2.98 -32.52
N MET A 189 5.89 -2.11 -31.49
CA MET A 189 6.91 -1.08 -31.35
C MET A 189 8.32 -1.71 -31.34
N ARG A 190 8.52 -2.78 -30.57
CA ARG A 190 9.79 -3.50 -30.50
C ARG A 190 10.19 -4.13 -31.84
N LEU A 191 9.23 -4.74 -32.55
CA LEU A 191 9.45 -5.31 -33.86
C LEU A 191 9.91 -4.26 -34.89
N LEU A 192 9.42 -3.03 -34.73
CA LEU A 192 9.81 -1.87 -35.54
C LEU A 192 11.09 -1.17 -35.04
N GLY A 193 11.81 -1.76 -34.09
CA GLY A 193 13.03 -1.16 -33.53
C GLY A 193 12.80 0.07 -32.63
N LEU A 194 11.53 0.34 -32.26
CA LEU A 194 11.18 1.45 -31.39
C LEU A 194 11.36 1.09 -29.91
N PRO A 195 11.81 2.05 -29.06
CA PRO A 195 11.95 1.80 -27.63
C PRO A 195 10.61 1.58 -26.96
N VAL A 196 10.51 0.55 -26.10
CA VAL A 196 9.35 0.25 -25.28
C VAL A 196 9.60 0.77 -23.86
N ARG A 197 8.83 1.73 -23.43
CA ARG A 197 8.93 2.29 -22.08
C ARG A 197 7.99 1.55 -21.12
N PRO A 198 8.27 1.52 -19.79
CA PRO A 198 7.34 0.95 -18.80
C PRO A 198 5.90 1.46 -18.95
N ALA A 199 5.71 2.75 -19.23
CA ALA A 199 4.37 3.36 -19.43
C ALA A 199 3.63 2.91 -20.71
N ASP A 200 4.29 2.21 -21.62
CA ASP A 200 3.68 1.66 -22.84
C ASP A 200 3.13 0.23 -22.60
N LEU A 201 3.42 -0.38 -21.44
CA LEU A 201 2.96 -1.71 -21.05
C LEU A 201 1.61 -1.66 -20.31
N PRO A 202 0.88 -2.78 -20.22
CA PRO A 202 -0.39 -2.85 -19.53
C PRO A 202 -0.25 -2.46 -18.05
N TRP A 203 -1.30 -1.86 -17.50
CA TRP A 203 -1.39 -1.56 -16.06
C TRP A 203 -1.16 -2.82 -15.22
N GLY A 204 -0.47 -2.67 -14.08
CA GLY A 204 -0.14 -3.76 -13.17
C GLY A 204 1.06 -4.64 -13.60
N THR A 205 1.63 -4.39 -14.80
CA THR A 205 2.79 -5.18 -15.29
C THR A 205 4.01 -5.06 -14.37
N PHE A 206 4.25 -3.90 -13.78
CA PHE A 206 5.40 -3.61 -12.91
C PHE A 206 5.05 -3.61 -11.42
N GLY A 207 3.77 -3.62 -11.06
CA GLY A 207 3.28 -3.75 -9.69
C GLY A 207 3.02 -5.23 -9.34
N PRO A 208 1.77 -5.61 -9.03
CA PRO A 208 1.42 -6.95 -8.55
C PRO A 208 1.94 -8.10 -9.41
N ALA A 209 1.87 -7.97 -10.75
CA ALA A 209 2.35 -9.01 -11.65
C ALA A 209 3.87 -9.21 -11.59
N ALA A 210 4.65 -8.13 -11.44
CA ALA A 210 6.10 -8.22 -11.30
C ALA A 210 6.50 -8.83 -9.95
N ILE A 211 5.91 -8.35 -8.85
CA ILE A 211 6.16 -8.88 -7.51
C ILE A 211 5.89 -10.39 -7.50
N THR A 212 4.73 -10.80 -8.03
CA THR A 212 4.34 -12.22 -8.09
C THR A 212 5.31 -13.06 -8.92
N ALA A 213 5.62 -12.61 -10.14
CA ALA A 213 6.52 -13.35 -11.03
C ALA A 213 7.93 -13.50 -10.44
N LEU A 214 8.45 -12.45 -9.83
CA LEU A 214 9.77 -12.48 -9.21
C LEU A 214 9.77 -13.25 -7.88
N ALA A 215 8.68 -13.18 -7.11
CA ALA A 215 8.53 -14.02 -5.91
C ALA A 215 8.57 -15.53 -6.29
N HIS A 216 7.90 -15.94 -7.37
CA HIS A 216 8.02 -17.31 -7.89
C HIS A 216 9.45 -17.63 -8.34
N LYS A 217 10.07 -16.73 -9.11
CA LYS A 217 11.44 -16.93 -9.64
C LYS A 217 12.46 -17.12 -8.51
N HIS A 218 12.33 -16.37 -7.42
CA HIS A 218 13.25 -16.40 -6.29
C HIS A 218 12.82 -17.32 -5.14
N GLY A 219 11.76 -18.12 -5.33
CA GLY A 219 11.26 -19.08 -4.32
C GLY A 219 10.62 -18.42 -3.08
N LEU A 220 10.20 -17.15 -3.19
CA LEU A 220 9.62 -16.38 -2.08
C LEU A 220 8.09 -16.39 -2.07
N PHE A 221 7.43 -16.92 -3.11
CA PHE A 221 5.97 -16.86 -3.24
C PHE A 221 5.23 -17.51 -2.05
N THR A 222 5.74 -18.61 -1.53
CA THR A 222 5.14 -19.33 -0.37
C THR A 222 5.25 -18.56 0.94
N ARG A 223 6.03 -17.48 0.98
CA ARG A 223 6.16 -16.58 2.14
C ARG A 223 5.12 -15.44 2.12
N ALA A 224 4.37 -15.30 1.02
CA ALA A 224 3.29 -14.33 0.96
C ALA A 224 2.24 -14.62 2.03
N ARG A 225 1.91 -13.61 2.85
CA ARG A 225 0.87 -13.75 3.87
C ARG A 225 -0.49 -14.01 3.19
N PRO A 226 -1.34 -14.84 3.78
CA PRO A 226 -2.70 -15.06 3.28
C PRO A 226 -3.47 -13.74 3.13
N ARG A 227 -4.44 -13.69 2.21
CA ARG A 227 -5.21 -12.49 1.88
C ARG A 227 -5.82 -11.80 3.10
N ASN A 228 -6.40 -12.56 4.03
CA ASN A 228 -7.06 -12.07 5.23
C ASN A 228 -6.13 -11.34 6.21
N VAL A 229 -4.79 -11.45 6.04
CA VAL A 229 -3.82 -10.74 6.88
C VAL A 229 -3.75 -9.26 6.48
N PHE A 230 -3.59 -8.95 5.18
CA PHE A 230 -3.43 -7.57 4.70
C PHE A 230 -4.61 -7.05 3.89
N TYR A 231 -5.33 -7.94 3.19
CA TYR A 231 -6.37 -7.59 2.22
C TYR A 231 -7.67 -8.39 2.45
N PRO A 232 -8.26 -8.33 3.67
CA PRO A 232 -9.45 -9.13 4.02
C PRO A 232 -10.63 -8.83 3.11
N LEU A 233 -10.72 -7.60 2.61
CA LEU A 233 -11.71 -7.15 1.63
C LEU A 233 -11.11 -7.24 0.22
N HIS A 234 -11.70 -8.08 -0.64
CA HIS A 234 -11.28 -8.15 -2.04
C HIS A 234 -11.72 -6.88 -2.81
N PHE A 235 -10.97 -6.46 -3.82
CA PHE A 235 -11.23 -5.22 -4.58
C PHE A 235 -12.63 -5.17 -5.21
N THR A 236 -13.20 -6.32 -5.63
CA THR A 236 -14.58 -6.41 -6.15
C THR A 236 -15.64 -6.11 -5.10
N GLN A 237 -15.28 -6.17 -3.82
CA GLN A 237 -16.13 -5.92 -2.67
C GLN A 237 -15.82 -4.58 -1.98
N ALA A 238 -14.95 -3.74 -2.56
CA ALA A 238 -14.52 -2.48 -1.96
C ALA A 238 -15.68 -1.60 -1.48
N ARG A 239 -16.81 -1.60 -2.22
CA ARG A 239 -17.99 -0.81 -1.86
C ARG A 239 -18.68 -1.21 -0.54
N ARG A 240 -18.36 -2.38 0.02
CA ARG A 240 -18.89 -2.81 1.33
C ARG A 240 -18.51 -1.85 2.46
N VAL A 241 -17.42 -1.10 2.35
CA VAL A 241 -17.05 -0.10 3.35
C VAL A 241 -18.02 1.10 3.38
N TYR A 242 -18.83 1.29 2.33
CA TYR A 242 -19.89 2.30 2.24
C TYR A 242 -21.28 1.75 2.58
N ASP A 243 -21.43 0.45 2.82
CA ASP A 243 -22.72 -0.18 3.10
C ASP A 243 -23.05 -0.12 4.61
N PRO A 244 -24.09 0.62 5.03
CA PRO A 244 -24.47 0.71 6.45
C PRO A 244 -25.00 -0.61 7.03
N THR A 245 -25.35 -1.59 6.18
CA THR A 245 -25.75 -2.94 6.63
C THR A 245 -24.56 -3.85 6.90
N CYS A 246 -23.36 -3.45 6.46
CA CYS A 246 -22.12 -4.17 6.69
C CYS A 246 -21.46 -3.68 7.99
N SER A 247 -20.89 -4.60 8.78
CA SER A 247 -20.08 -4.23 9.93
C SER A 247 -18.60 -4.41 9.64
N ILE A 248 -17.73 -3.66 10.34
CA ILE A 248 -16.28 -3.79 10.18
C ILE A 248 -15.82 -5.18 10.64
N GLU A 249 -16.44 -5.73 11.67
CA GLU A 249 -16.16 -7.05 12.22
C GLU A 249 -16.47 -8.18 11.23
N SER A 250 -17.41 -7.94 10.29
CA SER A 250 -17.72 -8.89 9.22
C SER A 250 -16.68 -8.88 8.08
N ILE A 251 -15.79 -7.91 8.08
CA ILE A 251 -14.69 -7.75 7.08
C ILE A 251 -13.38 -8.27 7.65
N LEU A 252 -13.11 -7.98 8.93
CA LEU A 252 -11.84 -8.31 9.57
C LEU A 252 -11.87 -9.72 10.14
N ALA A 253 -10.74 -10.43 10.06
CA ALA A 253 -10.46 -11.67 10.77
C ALA A 253 -9.53 -11.39 11.96
N GLU A 254 -9.36 -12.39 12.85
CA GLU A 254 -8.49 -12.25 14.02
C GLU A 254 -7.04 -11.93 13.63
N GLU A 255 -6.53 -12.54 12.58
CA GLU A 255 -5.18 -12.35 12.06
C GLU A 255 -4.99 -11.09 11.20
N THR A 256 -6.05 -10.32 10.94
CA THR A 256 -5.97 -9.13 10.09
C THR A 256 -5.09 -8.05 10.73
N LEU A 257 -4.09 -7.62 9.99
CA LEU A 257 -3.17 -6.54 10.35
C LEU A 257 -3.53 -5.22 9.65
N THR A 258 -4.05 -5.30 8.42
CA THR A 258 -4.43 -4.10 7.65
C THR A 258 -5.72 -4.31 6.87
N LEU A 259 -6.36 -3.20 6.48
CA LEU A 259 -7.53 -3.18 5.59
C LEU A 259 -7.26 -2.24 4.42
N HIS A 260 -7.17 -2.78 3.21
CA HIS A 260 -7.04 -2.00 1.98
C HIS A 260 -8.41 -1.52 1.52
N LEU A 261 -8.58 -0.21 1.34
CA LEU A 261 -9.85 0.42 0.97
C LEU A 261 -10.08 0.45 -0.54
N TRP A 262 -9.04 0.20 -1.35
CA TRP A 262 -9.13 0.10 -2.80
C TRP A 262 -9.65 1.37 -3.48
N ASN A 263 -8.96 2.48 -3.29
CA ASN A 263 -9.34 3.80 -3.85
C ASN A 263 -9.71 3.77 -5.34
N GLU A 264 -8.99 2.98 -6.13
CA GLU A 264 -9.27 2.83 -7.57
C GLU A 264 -10.62 2.12 -7.82
N ALA A 265 -10.94 1.09 -7.02
CA ALA A 265 -12.20 0.35 -7.13
C ALA A 265 -13.40 1.15 -6.58
N LEU A 266 -13.16 2.03 -5.60
CA LEU A 266 -14.18 2.95 -5.09
C LEU A 266 -14.55 4.02 -6.14
N GLY A 267 -13.63 4.40 -7.01
CA GLY A 267 -13.85 5.43 -8.00
C GLY A 267 -14.30 6.76 -7.39
N ASP A 268 -15.44 7.31 -7.84
CA ASP A 268 -15.96 8.59 -7.34
C ASP A 268 -16.50 8.51 -5.91
N LEU A 269 -16.88 7.33 -5.42
CA LEU A 269 -17.34 7.15 -4.03
C LEU A 269 -16.31 7.61 -3.01
N ARG A 270 -15.01 7.46 -3.29
CA ARG A 270 -13.93 7.91 -2.38
C ARG A 270 -13.98 9.41 -2.03
N ARG A 271 -14.66 10.21 -2.85
CA ARG A 271 -14.84 11.66 -2.65
C ARG A 271 -16.16 12.01 -1.95
N SER A 272 -17.08 11.06 -1.83
CA SER A 272 -18.37 11.26 -1.18
C SER A 272 -18.25 10.99 0.32
N SER A 273 -19.15 11.57 1.10
CA SER A 273 -19.31 11.20 2.50
C SER A 273 -19.92 9.80 2.58
N PRO A 274 -19.31 8.87 3.33
CA PRO A 274 -19.89 7.55 3.51
C PRO A 274 -21.22 7.65 4.30
N PRO A 275 -22.22 6.78 4.00
CA PRO A 275 -23.49 6.73 4.74
C PRO A 275 -23.25 6.52 6.23
N TYR A 276 -24.09 7.15 7.06
CA TYR A 276 -24.04 6.98 8.50
C TYR A 276 -24.18 5.48 8.87
N GLY A 277 -23.37 5.03 9.82
CA GLY A 277 -23.34 3.64 10.26
C GLY A 277 -22.50 2.68 9.38
N SER A 278 -22.07 3.10 8.19
CA SER A 278 -21.19 2.28 7.34
C SER A 278 -19.82 2.07 7.97
N PRO A 279 -19.08 1.00 7.61
CA PRO A 279 -17.74 0.74 8.12
C PRO A 279 -16.79 1.94 7.98
N LEU A 280 -16.78 2.60 6.83
CA LEU A 280 -15.92 3.75 6.60
C LEU A 280 -16.31 4.98 7.43
N ALA A 281 -17.64 5.22 7.62
CA ALA A 281 -18.10 6.30 8.49
C ALA A 281 -17.67 6.08 9.95
N LYS A 282 -17.73 4.84 10.43
CA LYS A 282 -17.25 4.47 11.78
C LYS A 282 -15.75 4.66 11.92
N LEU A 283 -14.96 4.25 10.92
CA LEU A 283 -13.52 4.48 10.93
C LEU A 283 -13.17 5.98 10.93
N TYR A 284 -13.85 6.80 10.13
CA TYR A 284 -13.65 8.24 10.16
C TYR A 284 -13.96 8.84 11.53
N ALA A 285 -15.06 8.43 12.16
CA ALA A 285 -15.42 8.90 13.49
C ALA A 285 -14.40 8.46 14.55
N GLN A 286 -13.92 7.23 14.48
CA GLN A 286 -12.93 6.66 15.40
C GLN A 286 -11.60 7.43 15.36
N PHE A 287 -11.13 7.82 14.17
CA PHE A 287 -9.86 8.50 13.98
C PHE A 287 -9.98 10.04 13.89
N GLY A 288 -11.16 10.60 14.03
CA GLY A 288 -11.40 12.06 14.00
C GLY A 288 -11.15 12.69 12.63
N VAL A 289 -11.47 11.98 11.53
CA VAL A 289 -11.18 12.39 10.15
C VAL A 289 -12.44 12.83 9.40
#